data_ae7cd22df423aa02caf4ee9462c7f3d5
#
_entry.id   ae7cd22df423aa02caf4ee9462c7f3d5
#
_cell.length_a   1.000
_cell.length_b   1.000
_cell.length_c   1.000
_cell.angle_alpha   90.00
_cell.angle_beta   90.00
_cell.angle_gamma   90.00
#
_symmetry.space_group_name_H-M   'P 1'
#
loop_
_entity.id
_entity.type
_entity.pdbx_description
1 polymer ?
#
loop_
_entity_poly.entity_id
_entity_poly.type
_entity_poly.pdbx_seq_one_letter_code
_entity_poly.pdbx_strand_id
1 'polypeptide(L)'
;MRLTDIERDKLLLSYAAELAWRRRRRGVRLNHPEAIAVISSFVLEGARDGATVAELMDTGRCVLGRDDVMDGIAEMLREIQVEATFPDGTKLVTIHEPIP
;
A
#
# COMPACT_ATOMS: atom_id res chain seq x y z
N MET A 1 -2.53 -25.63 -9.02
CA MET A 1 -3.36 -24.41 -8.90
C MET A 1 -2.89 -23.37 -9.91
N ARG A 2 -3.83 -22.79 -10.61
CA ARG A 2 -3.52 -21.70 -11.53
C ARG A 2 -4.06 -20.39 -10.94
N LEU A 3 -3.22 -19.37 -10.95
CA LEU A 3 -3.60 -18.03 -10.53
C LEU A 3 -3.91 -17.17 -11.76
N THR A 4 -4.89 -16.28 -11.63
CA THR A 4 -5.11 -15.23 -12.62
C THR A 4 -3.95 -14.22 -12.56
N ASP A 5 -3.80 -13.40 -13.59
CA ASP A 5 -2.78 -12.35 -13.59
C ASP A 5 -3.01 -11.37 -12.43
N ILE A 6 -4.26 -11.04 -12.12
CA ILE A 6 -4.61 -10.15 -11.01
C ILE A 6 -4.21 -10.77 -9.66
N GLU A 7 -4.51 -12.05 -9.47
CA GLU A 7 -4.12 -12.76 -8.25
C GLU A 7 -2.60 -12.82 -8.10
N ARG A 8 -1.89 -13.07 -9.19
CA ARG A 8 -0.43 -13.09 -9.21
C ARG A 8 0.15 -11.73 -8.83
N ASP A 9 -0.37 -10.66 -9.42
CA ASP A 9 0.08 -9.30 -9.12
C ASP A 9 -0.15 -8.95 -7.66
N LYS A 10 -1.29 -9.32 -7.09
CA LYS A 10 -1.58 -9.09 -5.67
C LYS A 10 -0.65 -9.87 -4.75
N LEU A 11 -0.31 -11.10 -5.11
CA LEU A 11 0.67 -11.89 -4.35
C LEU A 11 2.07 -11.28 -4.40
N LEU A 12 2.50 -10.84 -5.58
CA LEU A 12 3.79 -10.18 -5.74
C LEU A 12 3.84 -8.88 -4.94
N LEU A 13 2.77 -8.11 -4.98
CA LEU A 13 2.66 -6.87 -4.20
C LEU A 13 2.74 -7.15 -2.71
N SER A 14 2.03 -8.17 -2.24
CA SER A 14 2.04 -8.57 -0.84
C SER A 14 3.43 -8.97 -0.38
N TYR A 15 4.15 -9.75 -1.19
CA TYR A 15 5.52 -10.11 -0.85
C TYR A 15 6.47 -8.92 -0.89
N ALA A 16 6.30 -8.02 -1.86
CA ALA A 16 7.08 -6.79 -1.93
C ALA A 16 6.91 -5.95 -0.66
N ALA A 17 5.67 -5.88 -0.14
CA ALA A 17 5.40 -5.18 1.11
C ALA A 17 6.08 -5.84 2.31
N GLU A 18 6.03 -7.18 2.38
CA GLU A 18 6.73 -7.93 3.42
C GLU A 18 8.24 -7.69 3.39
N LEU A 19 8.82 -7.73 2.20
CA LEU A 19 10.24 -7.47 2.01
C LEU A 19 10.61 -6.04 2.43
N ALA A 20 9.77 -5.08 2.07
CA ALA A 20 9.96 -3.68 2.46
C ALA A 20 9.96 -3.53 3.99
N TRP A 21 9.00 -4.15 4.68
CA TRP A 21 8.96 -4.12 6.14
C TRP A 21 10.17 -4.78 6.79
N ARG A 22 10.67 -5.88 6.23
CA ARG A 22 11.91 -6.51 6.72
C ARG A 22 13.09 -5.53 6.65
N ARG A 23 13.19 -4.78 5.56
CA ARG A 23 14.21 -3.77 5.37
C ARG A 23 14.04 -2.62 6.36
N ARG A 24 12.80 -2.15 6.53
CA ARG A 24 12.51 -1.05 7.45
C ARG A 24 12.85 -1.43 8.90
N ARG A 25 12.57 -2.65 9.31
CA ARG A 25 12.90 -3.13 10.66
C ARG A 25 14.41 -3.16 10.93
N ARG A 26 15.23 -3.27 9.88
CA ARG A 26 16.68 -3.18 10.00
C ARG A 26 17.20 -1.75 9.97
N GLY A 27 16.32 -0.76 9.95
CA GLY A 27 16.69 0.65 9.88
C GLY A 27 16.91 1.18 8.47
N VAL A 28 16.56 0.41 7.44
CA VAL A 28 16.68 0.85 6.04
C VAL A 28 15.45 1.68 5.67
N ARG A 29 15.67 2.86 5.12
CA ARG A 29 14.58 3.71 4.63
C ARG A 29 14.10 3.21 3.29
N LEU A 30 12.78 3.27 3.07
CA LEU A 30 12.14 2.69 1.90
C LEU A 30 12.32 3.57 0.66
N ASN A 31 12.47 2.93 -0.49
CA ASN A 31 12.47 3.60 -1.79
C ASN A 31 11.04 3.74 -2.32
N HIS A 32 10.89 4.33 -3.51
CA HIS A 32 9.60 4.61 -4.12
C HIS A 32 8.72 3.36 -4.29
N PRO A 33 9.18 2.29 -4.98
CA PRO A 33 8.33 1.11 -5.14
C PRO A 33 8.03 0.38 -3.83
N GLU A 34 8.95 0.41 -2.87
CA GLU A 34 8.72 -0.19 -1.56
C GLU A 34 7.61 0.55 -0.80
N ALA A 35 7.62 1.87 -0.82
CA ALA A 35 6.58 2.68 -0.18
C ALA A 35 5.21 2.41 -0.82
N ILE A 36 5.13 2.35 -2.14
CA ILE A 36 3.90 2.02 -2.86
C ILE A 36 3.40 0.63 -2.46
N ALA A 37 4.28 -0.36 -2.41
CA ALA A 37 3.91 -1.73 -2.06
C ALA A 37 3.32 -1.80 -0.64
N VAL A 38 3.94 -1.15 0.32
CA VAL A 38 3.49 -1.15 1.71
C VAL A 38 2.10 -0.53 1.85
N ILE A 39 1.89 0.64 1.27
CA ILE A 39 0.60 1.32 1.38
C ILE A 39 -0.48 0.58 0.60
N SER A 40 -0.17 0.09 -0.58
CA SER A 40 -1.12 -0.68 -1.40
C SER A 40 -1.55 -1.98 -0.71
N SER A 41 -0.61 -2.69 -0.11
CA SER A 41 -0.90 -3.92 0.65
C SER A 41 -1.79 -3.62 1.85
N PHE A 42 -1.54 -2.52 2.55
CA PHE A 42 -2.40 -2.07 3.65
C PHE A 42 -3.85 -1.86 3.18
N VAL A 43 -4.04 -1.23 2.02
CA VAL A 43 -5.38 -1.00 1.45
C VAL A 43 -6.05 -2.33 1.09
N LEU A 44 -5.33 -3.23 0.44
CA LEU A 44 -5.88 -4.54 0.04
C LEU A 44 -6.35 -5.33 1.26
N GLU A 45 -5.54 -5.38 2.31
CA GLU A 45 -5.87 -6.12 3.52
C GLU A 45 -6.96 -5.41 4.33
N GLY A 46 -6.95 -4.09 4.36
CA GLY A 46 -8.01 -3.31 5.01
C GLY A 46 -9.38 -3.56 4.37
N ALA A 47 -9.44 -3.63 3.06
CA ALA A 47 -10.67 -3.98 2.34
C ALA A 47 -11.14 -5.38 2.71
N ARG A 48 -10.23 -6.33 2.80
CA ARG A 48 -10.52 -7.70 3.20
C ARG A 48 -11.05 -7.77 4.63
N ASP A 49 -10.54 -6.92 5.51
CA ASP A 49 -10.93 -6.84 6.91
C ASP A 49 -12.27 -6.13 7.12
N GLY A 50 -12.85 -5.56 6.09
CA GLY A 50 -14.15 -4.90 6.16
C GLY A 50 -14.12 -3.39 6.32
N ALA A 51 -12.96 -2.75 6.19
CA ALA A 51 -12.89 -1.29 6.19
C ALA A 51 -13.60 -0.71 4.97
N THR A 52 -14.09 0.51 5.08
CA THR A 52 -14.71 1.22 3.94
C THR A 52 -13.66 1.95 3.11
N VAL A 53 -14.03 2.34 1.89
CA VAL A 53 -13.17 3.17 1.04
C VAL A 53 -12.79 4.45 1.79
N ALA A 54 -13.74 5.13 2.40
CA ALA A 54 -13.50 6.38 3.12
C ALA A 54 -12.51 6.19 4.28
N GLU A 55 -12.67 5.12 5.05
CA GLU A 55 -11.74 4.81 6.13
C GLU A 55 -10.33 4.58 5.62
N LEU A 56 -10.18 3.83 4.52
CA LEU A 56 -8.86 3.53 3.95
C LEU A 56 -8.20 4.75 3.31
N MET A 57 -8.99 5.69 2.78
CA MET A 57 -8.46 6.96 2.28
C MET A 57 -7.78 7.76 3.40
N ASP A 58 -8.30 7.66 4.61
CA ASP A 58 -7.72 8.33 5.78
C ASP A 58 -6.57 7.52 6.38
N THR A 59 -6.81 6.25 6.70
CA THR A 59 -5.83 5.41 7.38
C THR A 59 -4.61 5.10 6.51
N GLY A 60 -4.79 5.06 5.19
CA GLY A 60 -3.69 4.88 4.24
C GLY A 60 -2.63 5.98 4.31
N ARG A 61 -2.98 7.15 4.84
CA ARG A 61 -2.07 8.27 5.04
C ARG A 61 -1.30 8.19 6.37
N CYS A 62 -1.58 7.17 7.16
CA CYS A 62 -0.95 6.97 8.47
C CYS A 62 -0.02 5.74 8.50
N VAL A 63 0.18 5.10 7.36
CA VAL A 63 0.98 3.86 7.28
C VAL A 63 2.46 4.15 7.35
N LEU A 64 2.93 5.13 6.58
CA LEU A 64 4.33 5.53 6.52
C LEU A 64 4.47 7.01 6.85
N GLY A 65 5.47 7.33 7.66
CA GLY A 65 5.90 8.70 7.91
C GLY A 65 7.10 9.08 7.03
N ARG A 66 7.45 10.35 7.04
CA ARG A 66 8.60 10.84 6.25
C ARG A 66 9.92 10.19 6.65
N ASP A 67 10.05 9.79 7.91
CA ASP A 67 11.27 9.13 8.40
C ASP A 67 11.39 7.68 7.92
N ASP A 68 10.31 7.10 7.43
CA ASP A 68 10.30 5.72 6.95
C ASP A 68 10.81 5.59 5.52
N VAL A 69 10.92 6.68 4.80
CA VAL A 69 11.25 6.68 3.37
C VAL A 69 12.50 7.52 3.09
N MET A 70 13.13 7.23 1.97
CA MET A 70 14.29 8.00 1.50
C MET A 70 13.89 9.43 1.19
N ASP A 71 14.87 10.35 1.20
CA ASP A 71 14.62 11.74 0.88
C ASP A 71 13.99 11.89 -0.50
N GLY A 72 12.98 12.75 -0.59
CA GLY A 72 12.26 13.04 -1.83
C GLY A 72 11.10 12.11 -2.14
N ILE A 73 10.99 10.97 -1.46
CA ILE A 73 9.93 9.99 -1.74
C ILE A 73 8.55 10.55 -1.36
N ALA A 74 8.44 11.21 -0.21
CA ALA A 74 7.17 11.78 0.23
C ALA A 74 6.63 12.78 -0.79
N GLU A 75 7.50 13.60 -1.36
CA GLU A 75 7.13 14.60 -2.37
C GLU A 75 6.80 13.98 -3.73
N MET A 76 7.43 12.85 -4.07
CA MET A 76 7.16 12.13 -5.32
C MET A 76 5.80 11.45 -5.31
N LEU A 77 5.37 10.96 -4.15
CA LEU A 77 4.11 10.23 -4.00
C LEU A 77 2.95 11.20 -3.74
N ARG A 78 2.35 11.68 -4.82
CA ARG A 78 1.19 12.58 -4.72
C ARG A 78 -0.10 11.83 -4.48
N GLU A 79 -0.21 10.64 -5.05
CA GLU A 79 -1.35 9.75 -4.82
C GLU A 79 -0.96 8.32 -5.13
N ILE A 80 -1.70 7.39 -4.52
CA ILE A 80 -1.63 5.97 -4.83
C ILE A 80 -3.04 5.50 -5.11
N GLN A 81 -3.23 4.79 -6.22
CA GLN A 81 -4.51 4.19 -6.58
C GLN A 81 -4.41 2.68 -6.45
N VAL A 82 -5.35 2.11 -5.73
CA VAL A 82 -5.38 0.67 -5.47
C VAL A 82 -6.77 0.14 -5.78
N GLU A 83 -6.85 -0.85 -6.66
CA GLU A 83 -8.07 -1.58 -6.89
C GLU A 83 -8.17 -2.70 -5.87
N ALA A 84 -9.15 -2.64 -4.99
CA ALA A 84 -9.31 -3.58 -3.88
C ALA A 84 -10.69 -4.21 -3.90
N THR A 85 -10.79 -5.43 -3.38
CA THR A 85 -12.06 -6.16 -3.31
C THR A 85 -12.64 -6.04 -1.91
N PHE A 86 -13.77 -5.36 -1.85
CA PHE A 86 -14.57 -5.16 -0.64
C PHE A 86 -15.67 -6.22 -0.57
N PRO A 87 -16.34 -6.38 0.59
CA PRO A 87 -17.46 -7.34 0.70
C PRO A 87 -18.56 -7.12 -0.35
N ASP A 88 -18.77 -5.88 -0.80
CA ASP A 88 -19.79 -5.51 -1.77
C ASP A 88 -19.26 -5.28 -3.19
N GLY A 89 -18.02 -5.65 -3.46
CA GLY A 89 -17.45 -5.59 -4.81
C GLY A 89 -16.08 -4.92 -4.88
N THR A 90 -15.55 -4.89 -6.09
CA THR A 90 -14.26 -4.29 -6.39
C THR A 90 -14.41 -2.78 -6.57
N LYS A 91 -13.55 -2.02 -5.90
CA LYS A 91 -13.57 -0.55 -5.93
C LYS A 91 -12.16 0.00 -6.02
N LEU A 92 -12.03 1.18 -6.62
CA LEU A 92 -10.76 1.91 -6.65
C LEU A 92 -10.66 2.78 -5.40
N VAL A 93 -9.54 2.64 -4.68
CA VAL A 93 -9.21 3.47 -3.54
C VAL A 93 -8.07 4.40 -3.94
N THR A 94 -8.27 5.70 -3.80
CA THR A 94 -7.23 6.69 -4.05
C THR A 94 -6.76 7.28 -2.73
N ILE A 95 -5.48 7.12 -2.43
CA ILE A 95 -4.85 7.73 -1.27
C ILE A 95 -4.13 8.99 -1.74
N HIS A 96 -4.64 10.15 -1.34
CA HIS A 96 -4.04 11.44 -1.69
C HIS A 96 -2.96 11.80 -0.69
N GLU A 97 -1.81 12.26 -1.19
CA GLU A 97 -0.66 12.64 -0.36
C GLU A 97 -0.39 11.57 0.72
N PRO A 98 -0.03 10.35 0.31
CA PRO A 98 0.01 9.21 1.22
C PRO A 98 1.07 9.33 2.32
N ILE A 99 2.07 10.18 2.14
CA ILE A 99 3.10 10.44 3.16
C ILE A 99 3.11 11.95 3.43
N PRO A 100 2.18 12.45 4.25
CA PRO A 100 2.05 13.88 4.50
C PRO A 100 3.18 14.51 5.30
#